data_1adf3561ebaf2c7c7ef185266b4c32a3
#
_entry.id   1adf3561ebaf2c7c7ef185266b4c32a3
#
_cell.length_a   1.000
_cell.length_b   1.000
_cell.length_c   1.000
_cell.angle_alpha   90.00
_cell.angle_beta   90.00
_cell.angle_gamma   90.00
#
_symmetry.space_group_name_H-M   'P 1'
#
loop_
_entity.id
_entity.type
_entity.pdbx_description
1 polymer ?
#
loop_
_entity_poly.entity_id
_entity_poly.type
_entity_poly.pdbx_seq_one_letter_code
_entity_poly.pdbx_strand_id
1 'polypeptide(L)'
;MALQCVLGAGRTGKTDYIYQQMIKESMENRDENFFFLVPDQSTLNAQRELITRHPNHGTMNIDVVGFYRLSYRVFEELSYIPKELLNDEGKSMVIRKVMGECRKDLLVFGSGMEKQGFIDEMKSFFAETYQYDVSLEKLKEAVKSFENTDSLTLKMKDIVLVLEKFEDYMKDRYLVSEQLLDVLAQKITESEKLKGATIYIDGFTGFTPIQNKVLKKLLPYAKKIVAAFTIDEKRAGGPYRDYELFAMPKKEISQLKEMAVRQGVPIQIGRAHV
;
A
#
# COMPACT_ATOMS: atom_id res chain seq x y z
N MET A 1 20.73 3.21 8.04
CA MET A 1 19.58 3.37 7.14
C MET A 1 20.08 3.51 5.71
N ALA A 2 19.55 2.77 4.75
CA ALA A 2 19.90 2.92 3.33
C ALA A 2 18.76 2.45 2.44
N LEU A 3 18.55 3.12 1.32
CA LEU A 3 17.68 2.66 0.23
C LEU A 3 18.56 2.16 -0.92
N GLN A 4 18.39 0.92 -1.31
CA GLN A 4 19.04 0.33 -2.49
C GLN A 4 17.98 0.02 -3.55
N CYS A 5 18.10 0.59 -4.74
CA CYS A 5 17.27 0.25 -5.89
C CYS A 5 18.02 -0.72 -6.81
N VAL A 6 17.45 -1.89 -7.05
CA VAL A 6 17.98 -2.90 -7.98
C VAL A 6 17.22 -2.80 -9.29
N LEU A 7 17.88 -2.34 -10.33
CA LEU A 7 17.28 -2.07 -11.63
C LEU A 7 17.66 -3.12 -12.66
N GLY A 8 16.76 -3.42 -13.57
CA GLY A 8 17.04 -4.31 -14.71
C GLY A 8 15.78 -4.63 -15.51
N ALA A 9 15.95 -5.05 -16.75
CA ALA A 9 14.87 -5.48 -17.63
C ALA A 9 14.20 -6.78 -17.14
N GLY A 10 13.14 -7.22 -17.77
CA GLY A 10 12.54 -8.52 -17.51
C GLY A 10 13.58 -9.65 -17.71
N ARG A 11 13.58 -10.65 -16.82
CA ARG A 11 14.47 -11.83 -16.89
C ARG A 11 15.98 -11.53 -16.78
N THR A 12 16.37 -10.44 -16.15
CA THR A 12 17.81 -10.11 -15.91
C THR A 12 18.33 -10.58 -14.56
N GLY A 13 17.63 -11.50 -13.88
CA GLY A 13 18.09 -12.09 -12.62
C GLY A 13 17.86 -11.22 -11.36
N LYS A 14 17.07 -10.14 -11.43
CA LYS A 14 16.80 -9.28 -10.24
C LYS A 14 16.24 -10.06 -9.05
N THR A 15 15.23 -10.88 -9.29
CA THR A 15 14.61 -11.72 -8.27
C THR A 15 15.61 -12.73 -7.69
N ASP A 16 16.43 -13.33 -8.53
CA ASP A 16 17.49 -14.24 -8.07
C ASP A 16 18.51 -13.51 -7.21
N TYR A 17 18.92 -12.32 -7.61
CA TYR A 17 19.81 -11.47 -6.82
C TYR A 17 19.20 -11.13 -5.45
N ILE A 18 17.91 -10.77 -5.40
CA ILE A 18 17.19 -10.48 -4.15
C ILE A 18 17.21 -11.69 -3.21
N TYR A 19 16.84 -12.88 -3.72
CA TYR A 19 16.87 -14.11 -2.90
C TYR A 19 18.27 -14.44 -2.40
N GLN A 20 19.28 -14.42 -3.27
CA GLN A 20 20.65 -14.73 -2.89
C GLN A 20 21.19 -13.77 -1.83
N GLN A 21 20.98 -12.47 -2.03
CA GLN A 21 21.43 -11.47 -1.08
C GLN A 21 20.71 -11.58 0.26
N MET A 22 19.39 -11.74 0.24
CA MET A 22 18.56 -11.87 1.44
C MET A 22 18.95 -13.12 2.24
N ILE A 23 19.07 -14.27 1.59
CA ILE A 23 19.47 -15.53 2.24
C ILE A 23 20.86 -15.38 2.85
N LYS A 24 21.82 -14.86 2.09
CA LYS A 24 23.19 -14.64 2.58
C LYS A 24 23.20 -13.74 3.82
N GLU A 25 22.58 -12.56 3.72
CA GLU A 25 22.57 -11.59 4.84
C GLU A 25 21.85 -12.16 6.06
N SER A 26 20.75 -12.92 5.89
CA SER A 26 20.02 -13.54 6.99
C SER A 26 20.81 -14.64 7.72
N MET A 27 21.64 -15.37 6.99
CA MET A 27 22.51 -16.39 7.57
C MET A 27 23.71 -15.78 8.32
N GLU A 28 24.22 -14.65 7.85
CA GLU A 28 25.29 -13.89 8.49
C GLU A 28 24.82 -13.12 9.73
N ASN A 29 23.56 -12.67 9.76
CA ASN A 29 23.00 -11.83 10.81
C ASN A 29 21.72 -12.48 11.40
N ARG A 30 21.90 -13.55 12.16
CA ARG A 30 20.81 -14.39 12.67
C ARG A 30 19.86 -13.68 13.66
N ASP A 31 20.34 -12.67 14.33
CA ASP A 31 19.59 -11.91 15.32
C ASP A 31 18.83 -10.70 14.71
N GLU A 32 19.04 -10.43 13.42
CA GLU A 32 18.34 -9.38 12.69
C GLU A 32 17.04 -9.90 12.05
N ASN A 33 16.04 -9.04 11.98
CA ASN A 33 14.79 -9.34 11.30
C ASN A 33 14.87 -8.96 9.82
N PHE A 34 14.45 -9.87 8.97
CA PHE A 34 14.35 -9.69 7.53
C PHE A 34 12.90 -9.79 7.10
N PHE A 35 12.44 -8.83 6.31
CA PHE A 35 11.11 -8.87 5.70
C PHE A 35 11.24 -8.92 4.18
N PHE A 36 10.58 -9.89 3.57
CA PHE A 36 10.45 -9.94 2.12
C PHE A 36 9.05 -9.51 1.74
N LEU A 37 8.92 -8.26 1.30
CA LEU A 37 7.66 -7.63 0.91
C LEU A 37 7.39 -7.90 -0.56
N VAL A 38 6.33 -8.63 -0.84
CA VAL A 38 5.85 -9.01 -2.18
C VAL A 38 4.35 -8.74 -2.29
N PRO A 39 3.78 -8.65 -3.51
CA PRO A 39 2.32 -8.58 -3.66
C PRO A 39 1.62 -9.71 -2.93
N ASP A 40 0.50 -9.42 -2.25
CA ASP A 40 -0.19 -10.37 -1.35
C ASP A 40 -0.49 -11.72 -2.05
N GLN A 41 -0.88 -11.68 -3.33
CA GLN A 41 -1.12 -12.86 -4.15
C GLN A 41 0.14 -13.71 -4.45
N SER A 42 1.32 -13.15 -4.30
CA SER A 42 2.60 -13.79 -4.59
C SER A 42 3.27 -14.38 -3.35
N THR A 43 2.76 -14.13 -2.16
CA THR A 43 3.40 -14.49 -0.88
C THR A 43 3.67 -16.00 -0.76
N LEU A 44 2.71 -16.85 -1.14
CA LEU A 44 2.89 -18.31 -1.05
C LEU A 44 3.98 -18.81 -2.00
N ASN A 45 4.03 -18.31 -3.22
CA ASN A 45 5.06 -18.67 -4.19
C ASN A 45 6.43 -18.18 -3.73
N ALA A 46 6.51 -16.97 -3.22
CA ALA A 46 7.74 -16.40 -2.68
C ALA A 46 8.27 -17.20 -1.48
N GLN A 47 7.38 -17.66 -0.59
CA GLN A 47 7.76 -18.53 0.53
C GLN A 47 8.33 -19.89 0.04
N ARG A 48 7.66 -20.53 -0.91
CA ARG A 48 8.13 -21.81 -1.49
C ARG A 48 9.51 -21.64 -2.13
N GLU A 49 9.67 -20.60 -2.93
CA GLU A 49 10.93 -20.29 -3.60
C GLU A 49 12.06 -20.03 -2.60
N LEU A 50 11.77 -19.26 -1.53
CA LEU A 50 12.71 -18.99 -0.45
C LEU A 50 13.19 -20.29 0.21
N ILE A 51 12.25 -21.16 0.61
CA ILE A 51 12.58 -22.44 1.26
C ILE A 51 13.38 -23.36 0.32
N THR A 52 13.02 -23.39 -0.96
CA THR A 52 13.73 -24.21 -1.96
C THR A 52 15.16 -23.75 -2.15
N ARG A 53 15.41 -22.44 -2.14
CA ARG A 53 16.75 -21.84 -2.36
C ARG A 53 17.58 -21.77 -1.09
N HIS A 54 16.96 -21.78 0.08
CA HIS A 54 17.67 -21.66 1.34
C HIS A 54 18.43 -22.95 1.66
N PRO A 55 19.74 -22.91 1.99
CA PRO A 55 20.56 -24.11 2.25
C PRO A 55 19.99 -25.05 3.32
N ASN A 56 19.30 -24.49 4.31
CA ASN A 56 18.70 -25.24 5.41
C ASN A 56 17.23 -25.64 5.13
N HIS A 57 16.71 -25.38 3.92
CA HIS A 57 15.31 -25.58 3.56
C HIS A 57 14.30 -25.00 4.57
N GLY A 58 14.69 -23.90 5.21
CA GLY A 58 13.86 -23.16 6.19
C GLY A 58 14.58 -21.92 6.68
N THR A 59 13.83 -20.99 7.22
CA THR A 59 14.35 -19.74 7.79
C THR A 59 13.56 -19.38 9.04
N MET A 60 14.22 -18.76 10.01
CA MET A 60 13.60 -18.31 11.24
C MET A 60 13.49 -16.77 11.33
N ASN A 61 14.33 -16.05 10.59
CA ASN A 61 14.44 -14.60 10.68
C ASN A 61 14.05 -13.87 9.38
N ILE A 62 13.50 -14.58 8.37
CA ILE A 62 12.92 -13.97 7.17
C ILE A 62 11.41 -14.19 7.19
N ASP A 63 10.64 -13.12 7.24
CA ASP A 63 9.17 -13.16 7.10
C ASP A 63 8.76 -12.69 5.70
N VAL A 64 8.06 -13.54 4.94
CA VAL A 64 7.54 -13.21 3.61
C VAL A 64 6.12 -12.70 3.75
N VAL A 65 5.91 -11.42 3.43
CA VAL A 65 4.66 -10.72 3.70
C VAL A 65 4.22 -9.84 2.53
N GLY A 66 2.93 -9.60 2.42
CA GLY A 66 2.38 -8.47 1.69
C GLY A 66 2.10 -7.32 2.66
N PHE A 67 1.66 -6.19 2.16
CA PHE A 67 1.39 -5.01 3.00
C PHE A 67 0.35 -5.28 4.08
N TYR A 68 -0.75 -5.97 3.75
CA TYR A 68 -1.79 -6.30 4.72
C TYR A 68 -1.29 -7.29 5.78
N ARG A 69 -0.51 -8.29 5.38
CA ARG A 69 0.06 -9.25 6.33
C ARG A 69 1.09 -8.59 7.24
N LEU A 70 1.86 -7.62 6.73
CA LEU A 70 2.77 -6.81 7.54
C LEU A 70 2.00 -6.04 8.62
N SER A 71 0.81 -5.51 8.30
CA SER A 71 -0.05 -4.83 9.30
C SER A 71 -0.38 -5.77 10.46
N TYR A 72 -0.84 -6.98 10.16
CA TYR A 72 -1.16 -7.96 11.21
C TYR A 72 0.06 -8.38 12.03
N ARG A 73 1.24 -8.52 11.41
CA ARG A 73 2.48 -8.82 12.14
C ARG A 73 2.84 -7.74 13.15
N VAL A 74 2.70 -6.48 12.76
CA VAL A 74 2.94 -5.34 13.67
C VAL A 74 1.88 -5.28 14.76
N PHE A 75 0.60 -5.47 14.41
CA PHE A 75 -0.49 -5.46 15.40
C PHE A 75 -0.34 -6.58 16.43
N GLU A 76 0.01 -7.79 16.00
CA GLU A 76 0.28 -8.93 16.86
C GLU A 76 1.45 -8.65 17.82
N GLU A 77 2.57 -8.09 17.29
CA GLU A 77 3.72 -7.70 18.09
C GLU A 77 3.36 -6.69 19.19
N LEU A 78 2.55 -5.68 18.83
CA LEU A 78 2.16 -4.61 19.74
C LEU A 78 0.99 -4.99 20.66
N SER A 79 0.46 -6.21 20.54
CA SER A 79 -0.80 -6.60 21.18
C SER A 79 -1.94 -5.60 20.87
N TYR A 80 -1.86 -4.96 19.70
CA TYR A 80 -2.85 -4.01 19.25
C TYR A 80 -3.99 -4.75 18.57
N ILE A 81 -5.19 -4.61 19.10
CA ILE A 81 -6.40 -5.16 18.51
C ILE A 81 -7.03 -4.04 17.65
N PRO A 82 -6.97 -4.15 16.31
CA PRO A 82 -7.69 -3.20 15.47
C PRO A 82 -9.19 -3.35 15.69
N LYS A 83 -9.94 -2.31 15.37
CA LYS A 83 -11.40 -2.40 15.33
C LYS A 83 -11.83 -3.56 14.41
N GLU A 84 -13.02 -4.07 14.63
CA GLU A 84 -13.56 -5.16 13.81
C GLU A 84 -13.54 -4.78 12.31
N LEU A 85 -12.99 -5.68 11.49
CA LEU A 85 -12.94 -5.49 10.06
C LEU A 85 -14.26 -5.85 9.41
N LEU A 86 -14.85 -4.91 8.70
CA LEU A 86 -16.00 -5.20 7.86
C LEU A 86 -15.57 -5.90 6.57
N ASN A 87 -16.19 -7.04 6.31
CA ASN A 87 -16.13 -7.70 5.00
C ASN A 87 -16.97 -6.94 3.97
N ASP A 88 -16.95 -7.41 2.72
CA ASP A 88 -17.65 -6.74 1.61
C ASP A 88 -19.16 -6.68 1.79
N GLU A 89 -19.76 -7.73 2.39
CA GLU A 89 -21.17 -7.75 2.72
C GLU A 89 -21.49 -6.72 3.80
N GLY A 90 -20.69 -6.66 4.86
CA GLY A 90 -20.82 -5.67 5.92
C GLY A 90 -20.71 -4.24 5.41
N LYS A 91 -19.75 -3.95 4.52
CA LYS A 91 -19.64 -2.64 3.84
C LYS A 91 -20.93 -2.31 3.10
N SER A 92 -21.46 -3.26 2.31
CA SER A 92 -22.71 -3.08 1.55
C SER A 92 -23.90 -2.80 2.48
N MET A 93 -24.00 -3.49 3.61
CA MET A 93 -25.07 -3.29 4.59
C MET A 93 -24.98 -1.90 5.23
N VAL A 94 -23.78 -1.47 5.62
CA VAL A 94 -23.59 -0.14 6.21
C VAL A 94 -23.91 0.95 5.19
N ILE A 95 -23.44 0.83 3.94
CA ILE A 95 -23.74 1.81 2.88
C ILE A 95 -25.27 1.90 2.68
N ARG A 96 -25.99 0.78 2.56
CA ARG A 96 -27.45 0.77 2.43
C ARG A 96 -28.14 1.47 3.61
N LYS A 97 -27.71 1.15 4.83
CA LYS A 97 -28.25 1.78 6.04
C LYS A 97 -28.08 3.28 6.02
N VAL A 98 -26.85 3.73 5.83
CA VAL A 98 -26.50 5.16 5.81
C VAL A 98 -27.26 5.92 4.71
N MET A 99 -27.32 5.35 3.50
CA MET A 99 -28.08 5.93 2.40
C MET A 99 -29.58 6.02 2.72
N GLY A 100 -30.14 4.99 3.39
CA GLY A 100 -31.52 5.01 3.85
C GLY A 100 -31.78 6.15 4.83
N GLU A 101 -30.84 6.41 5.75
CA GLU A 101 -30.94 7.48 6.73
C GLU A 101 -30.86 8.89 6.08
N CYS A 102 -30.00 9.09 5.08
CA CYS A 102 -29.85 10.38 4.39
C CYS A 102 -30.66 10.50 3.09
N ARG A 103 -31.59 9.59 2.81
CA ARG A 103 -32.35 9.54 1.53
C ARG A 103 -32.96 10.86 1.13
N LYS A 104 -33.49 11.63 2.10
CA LYS A 104 -34.18 12.93 1.87
C LYS A 104 -33.21 14.06 1.51
N ASP A 105 -31.93 13.90 1.88
CA ASP A 105 -30.86 14.88 1.66
C ASP A 105 -30.10 14.64 0.34
N LEU A 106 -30.34 13.48 -0.29
CA LEU A 106 -29.71 13.13 -1.58
C LEU A 106 -30.40 13.87 -2.73
N LEU A 107 -29.59 14.53 -3.55
CA LEU A 107 -30.05 15.37 -4.65
C LEU A 107 -30.36 14.57 -5.92
N VAL A 108 -29.58 13.51 -6.19
CA VAL A 108 -29.64 12.72 -7.42
C VAL A 108 -29.91 11.26 -7.13
N PHE A 109 -29.22 10.67 -6.15
CA PHE A 109 -29.22 9.22 -5.95
C PHE A 109 -30.37 8.69 -5.09
N GLY A 110 -31.22 9.53 -4.54
CA GLY A 110 -32.31 9.12 -3.65
C GLY A 110 -33.29 8.09 -4.21
N SER A 111 -33.46 8.00 -5.52
CA SER A 111 -34.36 7.04 -6.21
C SER A 111 -33.67 5.75 -6.69
N GLY A 112 -32.34 5.76 -6.81
CA GLY A 112 -31.56 4.65 -7.38
C GLY A 112 -30.80 3.78 -6.39
N MET A 113 -30.83 4.14 -5.12
CA MET A 113 -30.01 3.61 -4.04
C MET A 113 -30.29 2.13 -3.67
N GLU A 114 -31.42 1.57 -4.09
CA GLU A 114 -31.77 0.17 -3.79
C GLU A 114 -31.11 -0.83 -4.75
N LYS A 115 -30.56 -0.36 -5.86
CA LYS A 115 -29.92 -1.22 -6.88
C LYS A 115 -28.56 -1.71 -6.38
N GLN A 116 -28.32 -3.02 -6.45
CA GLN A 116 -27.08 -3.65 -6.02
C GLN A 116 -25.87 -3.04 -6.74
N GLY A 117 -25.91 -2.86 -8.05
CA GLY A 117 -24.80 -2.27 -8.80
C GLY A 117 -24.41 -0.86 -8.33
N PHE A 118 -25.37 -0.06 -7.85
CA PHE A 118 -25.05 1.24 -7.27
C PHE A 118 -24.29 1.13 -5.94
N ILE A 119 -24.67 0.18 -5.08
CA ILE A 119 -23.94 -0.08 -3.83
C ILE A 119 -22.51 -0.56 -4.12
N ASP A 120 -22.34 -1.40 -5.14
CA ASP A 120 -21.00 -1.91 -5.53
C ASP A 120 -20.10 -0.79 -6.07
N GLU A 121 -20.64 0.14 -6.86
CA GLU A 121 -19.91 1.34 -7.29
C GLU A 121 -19.53 2.25 -6.12
N MET A 122 -20.43 2.45 -5.14
CA MET A 122 -20.11 3.22 -3.94
C MET A 122 -19.01 2.55 -3.11
N LYS A 123 -19.04 1.22 -2.95
CA LYS A 123 -17.95 0.48 -2.29
C LYS A 123 -16.63 0.70 -3.01
N SER A 124 -16.62 0.57 -4.33
CA SER A 124 -15.42 0.76 -5.15
C SER A 124 -14.86 2.17 -4.98
N PHE A 125 -15.72 3.18 -5.06
CA PHE A 125 -15.31 4.56 -4.85
C PHE A 125 -14.71 4.80 -3.46
N PHE A 126 -15.31 4.26 -2.40
CA PHE A 126 -14.78 4.39 -1.05
C PHE A 126 -13.43 3.67 -0.90
N ALA A 127 -13.31 2.46 -1.46
CA ALA A 127 -12.05 1.72 -1.46
C ALA A 127 -10.94 2.51 -2.18
N GLU A 128 -11.23 3.08 -3.34
CA GLU A 128 -10.29 3.93 -4.07
C GLU A 128 -9.90 5.18 -3.25
N THR A 129 -10.86 5.84 -2.60
CA THR A 129 -10.61 6.99 -1.75
C THR A 129 -9.56 6.67 -0.68
N TYR A 130 -9.70 5.54 0.00
CA TYR A 130 -8.72 5.10 1.01
C TYR A 130 -7.38 4.68 0.39
N GLN A 131 -7.38 3.94 -0.73
CA GLN A 131 -6.16 3.51 -1.41
C GLN A 131 -5.33 4.69 -1.93
N TYR A 132 -6.01 5.74 -2.39
CA TYR A 132 -5.37 6.96 -2.87
C TYR A 132 -5.07 7.99 -1.78
N ASP A 133 -5.33 7.66 -0.51
CA ASP A 133 -5.12 8.54 0.67
C ASP A 133 -5.78 9.90 0.51
N VAL A 134 -7.02 9.89 -0.03
CA VAL A 134 -7.85 11.07 -0.22
C VAL A 134 -8.76 11.22 0.99
N SER A 135 -8.55 12.26 1.80
CA SER A 135 -9.40 12.50 2.97
C SER A 135 -10.76 13.09 2.58
N LEU A 136 -11.76 12.87 3.45
CA LEU A 136 -13.09 13.45 3.28
C LEU A 136 -13.04 14.99 3.14
N GLU A 137 -12.14 15.66 3.88
CA GLU A 137 -11.95 17.10 3.82
C GLU A 137 -11.50 17.54 2.42
N LYS A 138 -10.52 16.84 1.82
CA LYS A 138 -10.07 17.12 0.45
C LYS A 138 -11.20 16.95 -0.57
N LEU A 139 -12.02 15.90 -0.41
CA LEU A 139 -13.19 15.71 -1.29
C LEU A 139 -14.21 16.84 -1.11
N LYS A 140 -14.49 17.26 0.12
CA LYS A 140 -15.38 18.39 0.39
C LYS A 140 -14.86 19.69 -0.22
N GLU A 141 -13.56 19.95 -0.13
CA GLU A 141 -12.94 21.12 -0.74
C GLU A 141 -13.00 21.07 -2.26
N ALA A 142 -12.72 19.92 -2.86
CA ALA A 142 -12.81 19.73 -4.31
C ALA A 142 -14.24 19.99 -4.81
N VAL A 143 -15.25 19.44 -4.12
CA VAL A 143 -16.66 19.66 -4.50
C VAL A 143 -17.09 21.11 -4.33
N LYS A 144 -16.58 21.82 -3.31
CA LYS A 144 -16.85 23.27 -3.14
C LYS A 144 -16.24 24.12 -4.24
N SER A 145 -15.10 23.68 -4.82
CA SER A 145 -14.44 24.43 -5.91
C SER A 145 -15.17 24.31 -7.26
N PHE A 146 -16.13 23.40 -7.40
CA PHE A 146 -16.97 23.32 -8.60
C PHE A 146 -18.02 24.44 -8.57
N GLU A 147 -17.86 25.44 -9.44
CA GLU A 147 -18.77 26.60 -9.55
C GLU A 147 -20.10 26.25 -10.21
N ASN A 148 -20.21 25.11 -10.86
CA ASN A 148 -21.35 24.69 -11.65
C ASN A 148 -22.31 23.79 -10.84
N THR A 149 -23.62 23.99 -11.05
CA THR A 149 -24.68 23.07 -10.59
C THR A 149 -24.98 21.99 -11.62
N ASP A 150 -23.94 21.50 -12.30
CA ASP A 150 -24.09 20.41 -13.26
C ASP A 150 -24.39 19.07 -12.56
N SER A 151 -24.82 18.09 -13.36
CA SER A 151 -25.17 16.76 -12.86
C SER A 151 -24.00 16.08 -12.12
N LEU A 152 -22.75 16.35 -12.51
CA LEU A 152 -21.57 15.77 -11.88
C LEU A 152 -21.38 16.35 -10.47
N THR A 153 -21.46 17.66 -10.34
CA THR A 153 -21.35 18.35 -9.03
C THR A 153 -22.39 17.84 -8.04
N LEU A 154 -23.66 17.70 -8.49
CA LEU A 154 -24.72 17.19 -7.63
C LEU A 154 -24.48 15.74 -7.20
N LYS A 155 -24.04 14.88 -8.12
CA LYS A 155 -23.64 13.49 -7.80
C LYS A 155 -22.48 13.45 -6.80
N MET A 156 -21.46 14.28 -6.98
CA MET A 156 -20.34 14.34 -6.05
C MET A 156 -20.74 14.83 -4.65
N LYS A 157 -21.68 15.76 -4.55
CA LYS A 157 -22.25 16.16 -3.26
C LYS A 157 -22.93 15.00 -2.54
N ASP A 158 -23.73 14.21 -3.26
CA ASP A 158 -24.37 13.02 -2.71
C ASP A 158 -23.35 11.99 -2.23
N ILE A 159 -22.31 11.71 -3.05
CA ILE A 159 -21.23 10.76 -2.71
C ILE A 159 -20.51 11.21 -1.45
N VAL A 160 -20.14 12.49 -1.35
CA VAL A 160 -19.46 13.05 -0.18
C VAL A 160 -20.33 12.95 1.06
N LEU A 161 -21.63 13.23 0.95
CA LEU A 161 -22.56 13.09 2.06
C LEU A 161 -22.65 11.64 2.56
N VAL A 162 -22.76 10.67 1.63
CA VAL A 162 -22.83 9.25 1.99
C VAL A 162 -21.51 8.78 2.60
N LEU A 163 -20.36 9.20 2.06
CA LEU A 163 -19.05 8.89 2.61
C LEU A 163 -18.90 9.45 4.04
N GLU A 164 -19.30 10.70 4.28
CA GLU A 164 -19.27 11.30 5.61
C GLU A 164 -20.08 10.49 6.62
N LYS A 165 -21.32 10.15 6.27
CA LYS A 165 -22.19 9.33 7.13
C LYS A 165 -21.64 7.92 7.33
N PHE A 166 -21.01 7.34 6.29
CA PHE A 166 -20.34 6.05 6.38
C PHE A 166 -19.16 6.12 7.35
N GLU A 167 -18.28 7.11 7.24
CA GLU A 167 -17.15 7.30 8.14
C GLU A 167 -17.60 7.55 9.59
N ASP A 168 -18.64 8.37 9.79
CA ASP A 168 -19.22 8.59 11.12
C ASP A 168 -19.75 7.30 11.74
N TYR A 169 -20.41 6.44 10.93
CA TYR A 169 -20.90 5.15 11.41
C TYR A 169 -19.77 4.19 11.76
N MET A 170 -18.68 4.22 10.98
CA MET A 170 -17.51 3.36 11.16
C MET A 170 -16.63 3.78 12.33
N LYS A 171 -16.54 5.08 12.62
CA LYS A 171 -15.51 5.74 13.44
C LYS A 171 -15.11 5.01 14.70
N ASP A 172 -16.06 4.52 15.49
CA ASP A 172 -15.78 3.90 16.79
C ASP A 172 -16.00 2.39 16.83
N ARG A 173 -16.44 1.82 15.72
CA ARG A 173 -16.92 0.43 15.66
C ARG A 173 -16.09 -0.46 14.76
N TYR A 174 -15.84 -0.01 13.54
CA TYR A 174 -15.33 -0.85 12.47
C TYR A 174 -14.17 -0.18 11.73
N LEU A 175 -13.42 -1.02 11.00
CA LEU A 175 -12.46 -0.62 9.98
C LEU A 175 -12.78 -1.33 8.67
N VAL A 176 -12.38 -0.76 7.57
CA VAL A 176 -12.30 -1.46 6.29
C VAL A 176 -10.85 -1.88 6.03
N SER A 177 -10.66 -2.92 5.24
CA SER A 177 -9.33 -3.47 4.93
C SER A 177 -8.38 -2.41 4.39
N GLU A 178 -8.88 -1.49 3.58
CA GLU A 178 -8.12 -0.40 2.97
C GLU A 178 -7.53 0.57 4.00
N GLN A 179 -8.18 0.74 5.15
CA GLN A 179 -7.71 1.60 6.24
C GLN A 179 -6.60 0.95 7.11
N LEU A 180 -6.41 -0.37 7.01
CA LEU A 180 -5.37 -1.07 7.79
C LEU A 180 -3.97 -0.51 7.54
N LEU A 181 -3.69 -0.11 6.31
CA LEU A 181 -2.37 0.43 5.96
C LEU A 181 -2.14 1.82 6.56
N ASP A 182 -3.20 2.60 6.77
CA ASP A 182 -3.09 3.88 7.49
C ASP A 182 -2.76 3.63 8.97
N VAL A 183 -3.44 2.69 9.60
CA VAL A 183 -3.14 2.27 10.98
C VAL A 183 -1.72 1.71 11.07
N LEU A 184 -1.30 0.88 10.11
CA LEU A 184 0.09 0.39 10.05
C LEU A 184 1.07 1.56 10.01
N ALA A 185 0.86 2.54 9.11
CA ALA A 185 1.75 3.68 8.98
C ALA A 185 1.90 4.49 10.28
N GLN A 186 0.86 4.52 11.12
CA GLN A 186 0.91 5.16 12.44
C GLN A 186 1.68 4.32 13.46
N LYS A 187 1.63 2.98 13.35
CA LYS A 187 2.19 2.03 14.31
C LYS A 187 3.62 1.57 14.01
N ILE A 188 4.16 1.84 12.83
CA ILE A 188 5.51 1.39 12.42
C ILE A 188 6.56 1.78 13.46
N THR A 189 6.51 3.00 13.98
CA THR A 189 7.51 3.52 14.91
C THR A 189 7.43 2.92 16.32
N GLU A 190 6.40 2.12 16.60
CA GLU A 190 6.24 1.39 17.84
C GLU A 190 6.78 -0.05 17.76
N SER A 191 7.01 -0.59 16.53
CA SER A 191 7.44 -1.96 16.31
C SER A 191 8.94 -2.14 16.50
N GLU A 192 9.36 -2.91 17.47
CA GLU A 192 10.77 -3.27 17.67
C GLU A 192 11.29 -4.24 16.60
N LYS A 193 10.39 -5.07 16.01
CA LYS A 193 10.76 -5.98 14.92
C LYS A 193 11.09 -5.25 13.63
N LEU A 194 10.43 -4.13 13.35
CA LEU A 194 10.72 -3.31 12.17
C LEU A 194 11.89 -2.36 12.40
N LYS A 195 12.19 -2.04 13.64
CA LYS A 195 13.32 -1.18 14.02
C LYS A 195 14.63 -1.84 13.64
N GLY A 196 15.35 -1.21 12.75
CA GLY A 196 16.63 -1.78 12.30
C GLY A 196 16.51 -3.04 11.44
N ALA A 197 15.32 -3.44 11.02
CA ALA A 197 15.11 -4.57 10.12
C ALA A 197 15.65 -4.29 8.71
N THR A 198 16.00 -5.34 7.97
CA THR A 198 16.29 -5.27 6.55
C THR A 198 15.07 -5.70 5.76
N ILE A 199 14.62 -4.85 4.83
CA ILE A 199 13.40 -5.06 4.05
C ILE A 199 13.77 -5.23 2.59
N TYR A 200 13.39 -6.36 1.99
CA TYR A 200 13.51 -6.63 0.57
C TYR A 200 12.14 -6.48 -0.09
N ILE A 201 12.06 -5.83 -1.24
CA ILE A 201 10.82 -5.55 -1.98
C ILE A 201 10.98 -6.03 -3.41
N ASP A 202 10.12 -6.93 -3.88
CA ASP A 202 10.14 -7.43 -5.26
C ASP A 202 8.71 -7.71 -5.77
N GLY A 203 8.56 -7.72 -7.10
CA GLY A 203 7.33 -8.10 -7.78
C GLY A 203 6.28 -7.00 -7.88
N PHE A 204 6.53 -5.79 -7.41
CA PHE A 204 5.61 -4.67 -7.57
C PHE A 204 5.84 -3.94 -8.89
N THR A 205 4.74 -3.57 -9.53
CA THR A 205 4.74 -2.69 -10.72
C THR A 205 4.64 -1.22 -10.34
N GLY A 206 4.08 -0.92 -9.17
CA GLY A 206 3.91 0.40 -8.57
C GLY A 206 3.31 0.28 -7.19
N PHE A 207 3.28 1.38 -6.45
CA PHE A 207 2.68 1.45 -5.11
C PHE A 207 1.50 2.42 -5.12
N THR A 208 0.45 2.07 -4.39
CA THR A 208 -0.64 3.01 -4.13
C THR A 208 -0.16 4.13 -3.18
N PRO A 209 -0.80 5.30 -3.17
CA PRO A 209 -0.45 6.38 -2.25
C PRO A 209 -0.41 5.95 -0.78
N ILE A 210 -1.33 5.08 -0.35
CA ILE A 210 -1.31 4.57 1.03
C ILE A 210 -0.12 3.63 1.29
N GLN A 211 0.29 2.79 0.30
CA GLN A 211 1.50 1.99 0.40
C GLN A 211 2.75 2.87 0.45
N ASN A 212 2.80 3.93 -0.35
CA ASN A 212 3.87 4.93 -0.31
C ASN A 212 3.94 5.63 1.06
N LYS A 213 2.81 5.86 1.73
CA LYS A 213 2.76 6.39 3.10
C LYS A 213 3.41 5.43 4.10
N VAL A 214 3.16 4.12 3.96
CA VAL A 214 3.83 3.07 4.76
C VAL A 214 5.34 3.06 4.47
N LEU A 215 5.76 3.02 3.20
CA LEU A 215 7.17 3.04 2.81
C LEU A 215 7.89 4.29 3.31
N LYS A 216 7.23 5.44 3.28
CA LYS A 216 7.77 6.69 3.83
C LYS A 216 8.06 6.58 5.33
N LYS A 217 7.26 5.84 6.08
CA LYS A 217 7.52 5.60 7.51
C LYS A 217 8.59 4.54 7.75
N LEU A 218 8.68 3.53 6.88
CA LEU A 218 9.70 2.47 6.98
C LEU A 218 11.11 2.96 6.64
N LEU A 219 11.26 3.87 5.67
CA LEU A 219 12.56 4.36 5.19
C LEU A 219 13.50 4.84 6.31
N PRO A 220 13.08 5.72 7.24
CA PRO A 220 13.93 6.17 8.33
C PRO A 220 13.96 5.22 9.52
N TYR A 221 13.20 4.12 9.50
CA TYR A 221 13.06 3.23 10.65
C TYR A 221 13.79 1.89 10.45
N ALA A 222 13.78 1.38 9.23
CA ALA A 222 14.51 0.19 8.82
C ALA A 222 16.02 0.45 8.71
N LYS A 223 16.84 -0.56 8.92
CA LYS A 223 18.29 -0.54 8.67
C LYS A 223 18.57 -0.33 7.19
N LYS A 224 17.85 -1.06 6.33
CA LYS A 224 18.05 -1.09 4.88
C LYS A 224 16.75 -1.49 4.17
N ILE A 225 16.45 -0.82 3.07
CA ILE A 225 15.40 -1.23 2.13
C ILE A 225 16.03 -1.50 0.78
N VAL A 226 15.82 -2.70 0.24
CA VAL A 226 16.29 -3.12 -1.09
C VAL A 226 15.08 -3.36 -1.96
N ALA A 227 14.86 -2.53 -2.98
CA ALA A 227 13.69 -2.60 -3.84
C ALA A 227 14.09 -2.91 -5.29
N ALA A 228 13.53 -3.99 -5.87
CA ALA A 228 13.75 -4.37 -7.25
C ALA A 228 12.70 -3.75 -8.18
N PHE A 229 13.15 -3.16 -9.28
CA PHE A 229 12.29 -2.56 -10.29
C PHE A 229 12.58 -3.08 -11.68
N THR A 230 11.53 -3.43 -12.41
CA THR A 230 11.65 -3.82 -13.82
C THR A 230 11.65 -2.57 -14.69
N ILE A 231 12.82 -2.24 -15.23
CA ILE A 231 13.02 -1.07 -16.09
C ILE A 231 14.18 -1.32 -17.05
N ASP A 232 14.12 -0.77 -18.24
CA ASP A 232 15.29 -0.69 -19.11
C ASP A 232 16.29 0.35 -18.55
N GLU A 233 17.50 -0.09 -18.23
CA GLU A 233 18.52 0.77 -17.63
C GLU A 233 18.86 2.02 -18.44
N LYS A 234 18.84 1.91 -19.77
CA LYS A 234 19.07 3.05 -20.68
C LYS A 234 17.97 4.10 -20.55
N ARG A 235 16.80 3.70 -20.05
CA ARG A 235 15.61 4.53 -19.88
C ARG A 235 15.33 4.90 -18.43
N ALA A 236 16.14 4.44 -17.48
CA ALA A 236 15.97 4.71 -16.05
C ALA A 236 16.21 6.20 -15.69
N GLY A 237 16.96 6.94 -16.52
CA GLY A 237 17.21 8.35 -16.35
C GLY A 237 16.30 9.22 -17.23
N GLY A 238 16.04 10.46 -16.79
CA GLY A 238 15.21 11.42 -17.48
C GLY A 238 13.75 11.48 -17.05
N PRO A 239 12.99 12.48 -17.52
CA PRO A 239 11.57 12.61 -17.18
C PRO A 239 10.78 11.42 -17.72
N TYR A 240 9.79 10.97 -16.95
CA TYR A 240 8.85 9.96 -17.42
C TYR A 240 7.71 10.63 -18.19
N ARG A 241 7.15 9.88 -19.15
CA ARG A 241 5.92 10.25 -19.84
C ARG A 241 4.92 9.12 -19.66
N ASP A 242 3.67 9.43 -19.37
CA ASP A 242 2.65 8.44 -18.97
C ASP A 242 2.42 7.33 -20.01
N TYR A 243 2.71 7.59 -21.28
CA TYR A 243 2.59 6.60 -22.36
C TYR A 243 3.84 5.70 -22.56
N GLU A 244 4.91 5.90 -21.79
CA GLU A 244 6.11 5.07 -21.89
C GLU A 244 5.89 3.71 -21.20
N LEU A 245 6.46 2.64 -21.79
CA LEU A 245 6.36 1.27 -21.24
C LEU A 245 6.80 1.17 -19.76
N PHE A 246 7.75 1.97 -19.35
CA PHE A 246 8.30 1.99 -17.98
C PHE A 246 7.92 3.24 -17.19
N ALA A 247 6.83 3.91 -17.54
CA ALA A 247 6.38 5.13 -16.85
C ALA A 247 6.14 4.87 -15.35
N MET A 248 5.40 3.82 -15.01
CA MET A 248 5.11 3.48 -13.61
C MET A 248 6.37 3.18 -12.80
N PRO A 249 7.26 2.24 -13.16
CA PRO A 249 8.50 2.02 -12.44
C PRO A 249 9.37 3.26 -12.31
N LYS A 250 9.46 4.12 -13.34
CA LYS A 250 10.20 5.38 -13.27
C LYS A 250 9.63 6.32 -12.22
N LYS A 251 8.30 6.47 -12.21
CA LYS A 251 7.58 7.28 -11.22
C LYS A 251 7.87 6.78 -9.80
N GLU A 252 7.74 5.48 -9.57
CA GLU A 252 7.98 4.88 -8.25
C GLU A 252 9.42 5.04 -7.78
N ILE A 253 10.39 4.79 -8.65
CA ILE A 253 11.82 5.02 -8.33
C ILE A 253 12.05 6.49 -7.96
N SER A 254 11.46 7.43 -8.70
CA SER A 254 11.58 8.86 -8.42
C SER A 254 10.96 9.24 -7.09
N GLN A 255 9.76 8.71 -6.79
CA GLN A 255 9.06 8.96 -5.52
C GLN A 255 9.81 8.39 -4.32
N LEU A 256 10.31 7.14 -4.42
CA LEU A 256 11.11 6.55 -3.35
C LEU A 256 12.41 7.31 -3.11
N LYS A 257 13.09 7.75 -4.17
CA LYS A 257 14.29 8.58 -4.06
C LYS A 257 13.98 9.91 -3.39
N GLU A 258 12.91 10.58 -3.80
CA GLU A 258 12.49 11.85 -3.21
C GLU A 258 12.15 11.69 -1.72
N MET A 259 11.43 10.64 -1.35
CA MET A 259 11.14 10.32 0.05
C MET A 259 12.41 10.07 0.86
N ALA A 260 13.36 9.32 0.30
CA ALA A 260 14.63 9.03 0.95
C ALA A 260 15.48 10.30 1.14
N VAL A 261 15.60 11.15 0.11
CA VAL A 261 16.32 12.42 0.18
C VAL A 261 15.71 13.34 1.24
N ARG A 262 14.39 13.51 1.25
CA ARG A 262 13.70 14.36 2.24
C ARG A 262 13.91 13.89 3.69
N GLN A 263 14.25 12.63 3.88
CA GLN A 263 14.48 12.03 5.21
C GLN A 263 15.95 11.79 5.54
N GLY A 264 16.85 12.25 4.67
CA GLY A 264 18.30 12.09 4.87
C GLY A 264 18.77 10.62 4.79
N VAL A 265 18.01 9.75 4.09
CA VAL A 265 18.36 8.34 3.89
C VAL A 265 19.27 8.21 2.67
N PRO A 266 20.49 7.63 2.81
CA PRO A 266 21.40 7.39 1.70
C PRO A 266 20.79 6.48 0.64
N ILE A 267 21.01 6.81 -0.64
CA ILE A 267 20.49 6.05 -1.77
C ILE A 267 21.63 5.39 -2.52
N GLN A 268 21.49 4.10 -2.77
CA GLN A 268 22.38 3.32 -3.64
C GLN A 268 21.58 2.79 -4.84
N ILE A 269 22.16 2.88 -6.03
CA ILE A 269 21.59 2.28 -7.22
C ILE A 269 22.47 1.10 -7.59
N GLY A 270 21.93 -0.10 -7.38
CA GLY A 270 22.57 -1.35 -7.79
C GLY A 270 22.03 -1.82 -9.14
N ARG A 271 22.87 -2.49 -9.91
CA ARG A 271 22.47 -3.19 -11.13
C ARG A 271 22.43 -4.68 -10.82
N ALA A 272 21.38 -5.38 -11.26
CA ALA A 272 21.41 -6.82 -11.28
C ALA A 272 22.31 -7.25 -12.46
N HIS A 273 23.56 -7.53 -12.18
CA HIS A 273 24.42 -8.26 -13.09
C HIS A 273 24.53 -9.69 -12.55
N VAL A 274 23.88 -10.62 -13.22
CA VAL A 274 24.15 -12.04 -13.11
C VAL A 274 24.97 -12.45 -14.31
#